data_8fb65160813bac225e6e8a6214ae44ea
#
_entry.id   8fb65160813bac225e6e8a6214ae44ea
#
_cell.length_a   1.000
_cell.length_b   1.000
_cell.length_c   1.000
_cell.angle_alpha   90.00
_cell.angle_beta   90.00
_cell.angle_gamma   90.00
#
_symmetry.space_group_name_H-M   'P 1'
#
loop_
_entity.id
_entity.type
_entity.pdbx_description
1 polymer ?
#
loop_
_entity_poly.entity_id
_entity_poly.type
_entity_poly.pdbx_seq_one_letter_code
_entity_poly.pdbx_strand_id
1 'polypeptide(L)'
;MHIHEYRVENPTRPITNPSNLQTMKTSNQQTSGSWNISICNQKGGVGKSALTTLLASYLHYICKLKVLVVDCDYPQWSIYTQRTRELEILDSNDYYKLLMTRQFSVSGQKLWPVVRTTPDKAVDEAERFKSEKEYAPQITLYDLPGTVNTEGVIETFSKMDCLFLPMKADKIVMESALSFARILSRQLVENPAIRLKRIFLFWTMVDRREKTSLYDLYDGIIRQLGLPLMETRLPYRSKFNKELLADGTGVGRSTLLAPERAFTADSRIGNLAHEMLTLLQTL
;
A
#
# COMPACT_ATOMS: atom_id res chain seq x y z
N MET A 1 47.52 9.45 -37.04
CA MET A 1 46.11 9.77 -36.71
C MET A 1 45.35 8.45 -36.83
N HIS A 2 45.32 7.66 -35.75
CA HIS A 2 44.73 6.31 -35.77
C HIS A 2 43.41 6.34 -35.04
N ILE A 3 42.37 5.93 -35.77
CA ILE A 3 41.02 5.71 -35.26
C ILE A 3 40.97 4.28 -34.77
N HIS A 4 40.76 4.07 -33.47
CA HIS A 4 40.51 2.75 -32.91
C HIS A 4 39.03 2.41 -33.01
N GLU A 5 38.72 1.42 -33.85
CA GLU A 5 37.42 0.72 -33.89
C GLU A 5 37.25 -0.13 -32.63
N TYR A 6 36.18 0.12 -31.86
CA TYR A 6 35.75 -0.78 -30.81
C TYR A 6 34.83 -1.85 -31.40
N ARG A 7 35.35 -3.05 -31.46
CA ARG A 7 34.63 -4.28 -31.81
C ARG A 7 33.74 -4.68 -30.64
N VAL A 8 32.44 -4.70 -30.84
CA VAL A 8 31.45 -5.24 -29.88
C VAL A 8 31.38 -6.75 -30.10
N GLU A 9 31.87 -7.52 -29.14
CA GLU A 9 31.70 -8.98 -29.12
C GLU A 9 30.32 -9.33 -28.55
N ASN A 10 29.59 -10.13 -29.28
CA ASN A 10 28.27 -10.64 -28.96
C ASN A 10 28.42 -12.00 -28.25
N PRO A 11 28.08 -12.18 -26.96
CA PRO A 11 28.05 -13.52 -26.38
C PRO A 11 26.64 -14.10 -26.49
N THR A 12 26.44 -14.91 -27.56
CA THR A 12 25.34 -15.86 -27.62
C THR A 12 25.59 -17.00 -26.62
N ARG A 13 24.85 -17.00 -25.51
CA ARG A 13 24.64 -18.19 -24.67
C ARG A 13 23.20 -18.66 -24.84
N PRO A 14 22.95 -19.96 -25.07
CA PRO A 14 21.59 -20.48 -25.15
C PRO A 14 20.96 -20.49 -23.78
N ILE A 15 19.76 -19.90 -23.70
CA ILE A 15 18.92 -19.88 -22.49
C ILE A 15 18.29 -21.28 -22.38
N THR A 16 18.76 -22.07 -21.43
CA THR A 16 18.11 -23.30 -21.00
C THR A 16 16.71 -22.98 -20.46
N ASN A 17 15.75 -23.68 -20.99
CA ASN A 17 14.32 -23.64 -20.67
C ASN A 17 14.09 -24.02 -19.20
N PRO A 18 13.51 -23.17 -18.33
CA PRO A 18 12.97 -23.62 -17.06
C PRO A 18 11.46 -23.85 -17.23
N SER A 19 11.13 -25.03 -17.72
CA SER A 19 9.81 -25.63 -17.50
C SER A 19 9.69 -26.01 -16.03
N ASN A 20 9.09 -25.14 -15.21
CA ASN A 20 8.29 -25.39 -14.01
C ASN A 20 8.13 -24.09 -13.21
N LEU A 21 7.48 -23.11 -13.80
CA LEU A 21 6.77 -22.09 -13.06
C LEU A 21 5.28 -22.41 -13.24
N GLN A 22 4.71 -23.04 -12.23
CA GLN A 22 3.26 -23.06 -12.08
C GLN A 22 2.79 -21.60 -12.13
N THR A 23 2.28 -21.21 -13.26
CA THR A 23 1.45 -20.02 -13.43
C THR A 23 0.26 -20.22 -12.50
N MET A 24 0.32 -19.61 -11.30
CA MET A 24 -0.88 -19.34 -10.54
C MET A 24 -1.75 -18.52 -11.48
N LYS A 25 -2.74 -19.18 -12.07
CA LYS A 25 -3.84 -18.50 -12.76
C LYS A 25 -4.45 -17.57 -11.73
N THR A 26 -4.17 -16.29 -11.86
CA THR A 26 -4.99 -15.24 -11.27
C THR A 26 -6.38 -15.45 -11.84
N SER A 27 -7.22 -16.17 -11.12
CA SER A 27 -8.64 -16.14 -11.36
C SER A 27 -9.02 -14.67 -11.34
N ASN A 28 -9.62 -14.18 -12.42
CA ASN A 28 -10.32 -12.90 -12.46
C ASN A 28 -11.47 -12.98 -11.44
N GLN A 29 -11.16 -12.83 -10.15
CA GLN A 29 -12.16 -12.61 -9.12
C GLN A 29 -12.63 -11.17 -9.33
N GLN A 30 -13.70 -11.02 -10.06
CA GLN A 30 -14.51 -9.82 -10.02
C GLN A 30 -14.96 -9.65 -8.57
N THR A 31 -14.26 -8.79 -7.82
CA THR A 31 -14.75 -8.31 -6.53
C THR A 31 -16.01 -7.51 -6.82
N SER A 32 -17.17 -8.07 -6.47
CA SER A 32 -18.48 -7.44 -6.70
C SER A 32 -18.77 -6.30 -5.72
N GLY A 33 -17.77 -5.73 -5.05
CA GLY A 33 -17.89 -4.67 -4.05
C GLY A 33 -16.87 -3.56 -4.23
N SER A 34 -17.20 -2.37 -3.73
CA SER A 34 -16.29 -1.26 -3.53
C SER A 34 -15.95 -1.19 -2.04
N TRP A 35 -14.65 -1.29 -1.70
CA TRP A 35 -14.17 -1.30 -0.32
C TRP A 35 -13.51 0.04 0.03
N ASN A 36 -13.94 0.63 1.15
CA ASN A 36 -13.29 1.80 1.76
C ASN A 36 -12.39 1.30 2.89
N ILE A 37 -11.08 1.47 2.78
CA ILE A 37 -10.10 0.96 3.75
C ILE A 37 -9.07 2.02 4.11
N SER A 38 -8.48 1.92 5.31
CA SER A 38 -7.38 2.78 5.73
C SER A 38 -6.26 1.98 6.38
N ILE A 39 -5.01 2.40 6.13
CA ILE A 39 -3.85 1.96 6.88
C ILE A 39 -3.60 3.00 7.95
N CYS A 40 -3.89 2.69 9.20
CA CYS A 40 -3.89 3.66 10.29
C CYS A 40 -3.10 3.19 11.51
N ASN A 41 -2.49 4.12 12.23
CA ASN A 41 -1.88 3.90 13.52
C ASN A 41 -1.69 5.27 14.20
N GLN A 42 -1.81 5.34 15.54
CA GLN A 42 -1.59 6.57 16.30
C GLN A 42 -0.14 7.04 16.29
N LYS A 43 0.82 6.14 16.12
CA LYS A 43 2.24 6.49 16.10
C LYS A 43 2.71 6.82 14.69
N GLY A 44 3.52 7.88 14.59
CA GLY A 44 4.26 8.22 13.39
C GLY A 44 5.37 7.20 13.08
N GLY A 45 5.88 7.23 11.86
CA GLY A 45 7.06 6.44 11.47
C GLY A 45 6.83 4.94 11.25
N VAL A 46 5.60 4.44 11.31
CA VAL A 46 5.27 3.03 10.98
C VAL A 46 5.06 2.79 9.50
N GLY A 47 5.18 3.83 8.67
CA GLY A 47 5.13 3.73 7.21
C GLY A 47 3.72 3.78 6.61
N LYS A 48 2.71 4.38 7.25
CA LYS A 48 1.33 4.45 6.74
C LYS A 48 1.25 4.89 5.27
N SER A 49 1.62 6.13 4.96
CA SER A 49 1.54 6.69 3.60
C SER A 49 2.43 5.93 2.60
N ALA A 50 3.58 5.42 3.05
CA ALA A 50 4.45 4.58 2.23
C ALA A 50 3.77 3.26 1.85
N LEU A 51 3.13 2.60 2.80
CA LEU A 51 2.38 1.36 2.57
C LEU A 51 1.13 1.63 1.72
N THR A 52 0.42 2.73 1.97
CA THR A 52 -0.74 3.16 1.17
C THR A 52 -0.35 3.35 -0.30
N THR A 53 0.75 4.07 -0.57
CA THR A 53 1.27 4.26 -1.95
C THR A 53 1.66 2.93 -2.60
N LEU A 54 2.40 2.08 -1.90
CA LEU A 54 2.85 0.79 -2.43
C LEU A 54 1.69 -0.16 -2.70
N LEU A 55 0.73 -0.24 -1.79
CA LEU A 55 -0.47 -1.05 -1.97
C LEU A 55 -1.35 -0.52 -3.09
N ALA A 56 -1.54 0.81 -3.17
CA ALA A 56 -2.28 1.42 -4.28
C ALA A 56 -1.66 1.05 -5.63
N SER A 57 -0.34 1.21 -5.77
CA SER A 57 0.37 0.87 -7.01
C SER A 57 0.36 -0.63 -7.31
N TYR A 58 0.52 -1.49 -6.30
CA TYR A 58 0.46 -2.94 -6.47
C TYR A 58 -0.95 -3.40 -6.89
N LEU A 59 -1.97 -3.00 -6.15
CA LEU A 59 -3.36 -3.36 -6.43
C LEU A 59 -3.80 -2.85 -7.80
N HIS A 60 -3.40 -1.62 -8.15
CA HIS A 60 -3.84 -1.00 -9.41
C HIS A 60 -3.10 -1.56 -10.62
N TYR A 61 -1.76 -1.55 -10.62
CA TYR A 61 -0.99 -1.92 -11.81
C TYR A 61 -0.73 -3.42 -11.94
N ILE A 62 -0.61 -4.15 -10.82
CA ILE A 62 -0.30 -5.59 -10.82
C ILE A 62 -1.59 -6.41 -10.74
N CYS A 63 -2.46 -6.13 -9.75
CA CYS A 63 -3.73 -6.84 -9.60
C CYS A 63 -4.83 -6.32 -10.55
N LYS A 64 -4.57 -5.20 -11.27
CA LYS A 64 -5.50 -4.57 -12.22
C LYS A 64 -6.85 -4.13 -11.63
N LEU A 65 -6.88 -3.83 -10.34
CA LEU A 65 -8.04 -3.27 -9.67
C LEU A 65 -8.08 -1.75 -9.91
N LYS A 66 -9.28 -1.18 -10.02
CA LYS A 66 -9.44 0.27 -9.98
C LYS A 66 -9.27 0.75 -8.54
N VAL A 67 -8.24 1.57 -8.29
CA VAL A 67 -7.93 2.10 -6.96
C VAL A 67 -8.08 3.62 -6.96
N LEU A 68 -8.70 4.17 -5.91
CA LEU A 68 -8.71 5.58 -5.57
C LEU A 68 -7.94 5.78 -4.27
N VAL A 69 -7.10 6.80 -4.20
CA VAL A 69 -6.45 7.21 -2.96
C VAL A 69 -7.00 8.56 -2.53
N VAL A 70 -7.38 8.67 -1.26
CA VAL A 70 -7.82 9.93 -0.63
C VAL A 70 -6.78 10.30 0.40
N ASP A 71 -5.98 11.31 0.11
CA ASP A 71 -4.92 11.83 0.97
C ASP A 71 -5.49 12.91 1.89
N CYS A 72 -5.66 12.54 3.16
CA CYS A 72 -6.26 13.37 4.19
C CYS A 72 -5.24 13.81 5.26
N ASP A 73 -3.94 13.50 5.09
CA ASP A 73 -2.90 13.86 6.06
C ASP A 73 -2.56 15.37 5.96
N TYR A 74 -3.55 16.21 6.24
CA TYR A 74 -3.43 17.67 6.29
C TYR A 74 -2.51 18.10 7.42
N PRO A 75 -1.64 19.09 7.22
CA PRO A 75 -1.38 19.85 6.00
C PRO A 75 -0.29 19.23 5.09
N GLN A 76 0.19 18.04 5.39
CA GLN A 76 1.35 17.43 4.72
C GLN A 76 1.01 16.90 3.33
N TRP A 77 -0.16 16.25 3.17
CA TRP A 77 -0.59 15.58 1.94
C TRP A 77 0.54 14.82 1.25
N SER A 78 1.12 13.88 1.98
CA SER A 78 2.36 13.19 1.61
C SER A 78 2.28 12.49 0.26
N ILE A 79 1.15 11.83 -0.03
CA ILE A 79 0.96 11.07 -1.28
C ILE A 79 0.71 12.02 -2.45
N TYR A 80 -0.11 13.05 -2.24
CA TYR A 80 -0.37 14.06 -3.28
C TYR A 80 0.91 14.82 -3.64
N THR A 81 1.69 15.22 -2.65
CA THR A 81 2.96 15.90 -2.83
C THR A 81 3.98 14.99 -3.55
N GLN A 82 4.05 13.71 -3.18
CA GLN A 82 4.87 12.72 -3.89
C GLN A 82 4.45 12.62 -5.36
N ARG A 83 3.16 12.53 -5.67
CA ARG A 83 2.63 12.48 -7.04
C ARG A 83 3.08 13.68 -7.85
N THR A 84 2.99 14.90 -7.29
CA THR A 84 3.39 16.14 -7.98
C THR A 84 4.88 16.12 -8.34
N ARG A 85 5.75 15.79 -7.36
CA ARG A 85 7.20 15.68 -7.61
C ARG A 85 7.54 14.62 -8.66
N GLU A 86 6.87 13.45 -8.61
CA GLU A 86 7.13 12.38 -9.57
C GLU A 86 6.68 12.73 -10.98
N LEU A 87 5.61 13.51 -11.16
CA LEU A 87 5.20 14.02 -12.47
C LEU A 87 6.23 15.01 -13.03
N GLU A 88 6.79 15.90 -12.20
CA GLU A 88 7.86 16.81 -12.61
C GLU A 88 9.12 16.05 -13.08
N ILE A 89 9.50 15.00 -12.34
CA ILE A 89 10.61 14.11 -12.72
C ILE A 89 10.31 13.40 -14.05
N LEU A 90 9.09 12.90 -14.22
CA LEU A 90 8.67 12.21 -15.42
C LEU A 90 8.78 13.13 -16.65
N ASP A 91 8.36 14.39 -16.53
CA ASP A 91 8.38 15.36 -17.64
C ASP A 91 9.81 15.63 -18.16
N SER A 92 10.81 15.49 -17.31
CA SER A 92 12.22 15.72 -17.64
C SER A 92 13.03 14.44 -17.92
N ASN A 93 12.44 13.23 -17.79
CA ASN A 93 13.17 11.97 -17.85
C ASN A 93 12.56 10.97 -18.83
N ASP A 94 13.20 10.81 -19.99
CA ASP A 94 12.72 9.92 -21.05
C ASP A 94 12.73 8.43 -20.68
N TYR A 95 13.61 8.02 -19.78
CA TYR A 95 13.62 6.63 -19.27
C TYR A 95 12.32 6.32 -18.53
N TYR A 96 11.86 7.21 -17.66
CA TYR A 96 10.60 7.01 -16.94
C TYR A 96 9.37 7.14 -17.84
N LYS A 97 9.40 8.01 -18.85
CA LYS A 97 8.35 8.05 -19.87
C LYS A 97 8.23 6.73 -20.60
N LEU A 98 9.36 6.11 -20.96
CA LEU A 98 9.39 4.80 -21.59
C LEU A 98 8.83 3.70 -20.67
N LEU A 99 9.24 3.68 -19.39
CA LEU A 99 8.71 2.73 -18.40
C LEU A 99 7.20 2.87 -18.25
N MET A 100 6.70 4.10 -18.14
CA MET A 100 5.28 4.38 -18.00
C MET A 100 4.48 3.96 -19.24
N THR A 101 5.00 4.23 -20.44
CA THR A 101 4.40 3.78 -21.70
C THR A 101 4.28 2.25 -21.76
N ARG A 102 5.35 1.54 -21.39
CA ARG A 102 5.35 0.07 -21.31
C ARG A 102 4.34 -0.43 -20.27
N GLN A 103 4.30 0.20 -19.09
CA GLN A 103 3.34 -0.15 -18.06
C GLN A 103 1.90 -0.01 -18.54
N PHE A 104 1.56 1.09 -19.20
CA PHE A 104 0.22 1.32 -19.74
C PHE A 104 -0.15 0.31 -20.83
N SER A 105 0.79 -0.02 -21.70
CA SER A 105 0.59 -1.02 -22.76
C SER A 105 0.31 -2.43 -22.20
N VAL A 106 0.94 -2.78 -21.07
CA VAL A 106 0.80 -4.11 -20.45
C VAL A 106 -0.40 -4.16 -19.47
N SER A 107 -0.58 -3.14 -18.65
CA SER A 107 -1.63 -3.12 -17.64
C SER A 107 -3.00 -2.74 -18.20
N GLY A 108 -3.04 -1.90 -19.23
CA GLY A 108 -4.25 -1.25 -19.70
C GLY A 108 -4.81 -0.21 -18.71
N GLN A 109 -4.10 0.07 -17.62
CA GLN A 109 -4.53 0.97 -16.56
C GLN A 109 -3.86 2.34 -16.70
N LYS A 110 -4.65 3.41 -16.62
CA LYS A 110 -4.14 4.78 -16.44
C LYS A 110 -3.59 4.94 -15.01
N LEU A 111 -3.09 6.13 -14.67
CA LEU A 111 -2.70 6.42 -13.29
C LEU A 111 -3.91 6.31 -12.35
N TRP A 112 -3.71 5.68 -11.18
CA TRP A 112 -4.74 5.72 -10.14
C TRP A 112 -4.88 7.16 -9.61
N PRO A 113 -6.12 7.66 -9.41
CA PRO A 113 -6.35 9.03 -8.97
C PRO A 113 -5.98 9.24 -7.49
N VAL A 114 -5.58 10.48 -7.17
CA VAL A 114 -5.36 10.96 -5.79
C VAL A 114 -6.26 12.17 -5.56
N VAL A 115 -7.12 12.08 -4.55
CA VAL A 115 -7.93 13.19 -4.06
C VAL A 115 -7.29 13.74 -2.79
N ARG A 116 -7.06 15.04 -2.75
CA ARG A 116 -6.49 15.76 -1.61
C ARG A 116 -7.60 16.46 -0.82
N THR A 117 -7.70 16.18 0.49
CA THR A 117 -8.74 16.78 1.32
C THR A 117 -8.34 16.78 2.81
N THR A 118 -9.29 17.11 3.68
CA THR A 118 -9.19 16.98 5.15
C THR A 118 -9.97 15.76 5.65
N PRO A 119 -9.68 15.21 6.84
CA PRO A 119 -10.35 14.00 7.32
C PRO A 119 -11.88 14.14 7.41
N ASP A 120 -12.38 15.27 7.85
CA ASP A 120 -13.82 15.56 7.98
C ASP A 120 -14.59 15.51 6.64
N LYS A 121 -13.90 15.80 5.52
CA LYS A 121 -14.49 15.81 4.17
C LYS A 121 -14.10 14.58 3.33
N ALA A 122 -13.33 13.66 3.89
CA ALA A 122 -12.68 12.58 3.15
C ALA A 122 -13.65 11.74 2.33
N VAL A 123 -14.75 11.30 2.92
CA VAL A 123 -15.72 10.42 2.26
C VAL A 123 -16.54 11.19 1.24
N ASP A 124 -16.98 12.40 1.57
CA ASP A 124 -17.79 13.24 0.67
C ASP A 124 -17.02 13.62 -0.59
N GLU A 125 -15.74 14.00 -0.44
CA GLU A 125 -14.85 14.29 -1.57
C GLU A 125 -14.56 13.06 -2.43
N ALA A 126 -14.43 11.88 -1.81
CA ALA A 126 -14.29 10.63 -2.54
C ALA A 126 -15.55 10.32 -3.38
N GLU A 127 -16.72 10.44 -2.79
CA GLU A 127 -17.98 10.20 -3.50
C GLU A 127 -18.24 11.25 -4.59
N ARG A 128 -17.93 12.51 -4.32
CA ARG A 128 -17.96 13.58 -5.34
C ARG A 128 -17.06 13.24 -6.52
N PHE A 129 -15.80 12.86 -6.27
CA PHE A 129 -14.86 12.49 -7.32
C PHE A 129 -15.36 11.29 -8.14
N LYS A 130 -15.87 10.25 -7.49
CA LYS A 130 -16.43 9.06 -8.16
C LYS A 130 -17.56 9.44 -9.13
N SER A 131 -18.47 10.31 -8.68
CA SER A 131 -19.61 10.78 -9.46
C SER A 131 -19.16 11.68 -10.62
N GLU A 132 -18.35 12.73 -10.36
CA GLU A 132 -17.95 13.70 -11.38
C GLU A 132 -17.05 13.09 -12.47
N LYS A 133 -16.24 12.08 -12.13
CA LYS A 133 -15.31 11.42 -13.06
C LYS A 133 -15.83 10.09 -13.60
N GLU A 134 -17.06 9.69 -13.24
CA GLU A 134 -17.61 8.37 -13.58
C GLU A 134 -16.62 7.25 -13.26
N TYR A 135 -15.91 7.38 -12.14
CA TYR A 135 -14.88 6.47 -11.72
C TYR A 135 -15.38 5.54 -10.62
N ALA A 136 -15.49 4.25 -10.92
CA ALA A 136 -15.96 3.22 -9.99
C ALA A 136 -14.73 2.43 -9.45
N PRO A 137 -14.08 2.86 -8.36
CA PRO A 137 -12.98 2.12 -7.74
C PRO A 137 -13.51 0.87 -7.03
N GLN A 138 -12.75 -0.23 -7.13
CA GLN A 138 -12.97 -1.43 -6.34
C GLN A 138 -12.36 -1.28 -4.93
N ILE A 139 -11.32 -0.46 -4.81
CA ILE A 139 -10.69 -0.13 -3.53
C ILE A 139 -10.49 1.38 -3.44
N THR A 140 -10.97 1.98 -2.35
CA THR A 140 -10.62 3.35 -1.96
C THR A 140 -9.75 3.29 -0.71
N LEU A 141 -8.51 3.78 -0.82
CA LEU A 141 -7.53 3.85 0.26
C LEU A 141 -7.55 5.26 0.85
N TYR A 142 -7.81 5.38 2.17
CA TYR A 142 -7.77 6.64 2.88
C TYR A 142 -6.48 6.74 3.68
N ASP A 143 -5.63 7.72 3.36
CA ASP A 143 -4.41 8.04 4.13
C ASP A 143 -4.73 9.15 5.12
N LEU A 144 -4.86 8.78 6.38
CA LEU A 144 -5.32 9.63 7.46
C LEU A 144 -4.16 10.01 8.39
N PRO A 145 -4.22 11.20 9.04
CA PRO A 145 -3.21 11.60 10.01
C PRO A 145 -3.06 10.58 11.15
N GLY A 146 -1.87 10.55 11.74
CA GLY A 146 -1.56 9.61 12.81
C GLY A 146 -2.24 9.93 14.16
N THR A 147 -2.90 11.07 14.28
CA THR A 147 -3.55 11.48 15.52
C THR A 147 -5.06 11.38 15.37
N VAL A 148 -5.70 10.61 16.25
CA VAL A 148 -7.17 10.50 16.29
C VAL A 148 -7.84 11.75 16.86
N ASN A 149 -7.07 12.65 17.49
CA ASN A 149 -7.58 13.94 17.97
C ASN A 149 -7.80 14.94 16.84
N THR A 150 -7.38 14.62 15.60
CA THR A 150 -7.70 15.43 14.42
C THR A 150 -9.18 15.29 14.12
N GLU A 151 -9.85 16.43 13.96
CA GLU A 151 -11.26 16.49 13.62
C GLU A 151 -11.61 15.62 12.39
N GLY A 152 -12.70 14.89 12.46
CA GLY A 152 -13.18 14.04 11.39
C GLY A 152 -12.50 12.66 11.25
N VAL A 153 -11.37 12.39 11.94
CA VAL A 153 -10.67 11.10 11.79
C VAL A 153 -11.51 9.92 12.27
N ILE A 154 -12.09 10.03 13.46
CA ILE A 154 -12.96 8.96 14.03
C ILE A 154 -14.22 8.79 13.19
N GLU A 155 -14.82 9.89 12.73
CA GLU A 155 -15.97 9.84 11.85
C GLU A 155 -15.62 9.14 10.53
N THR A 156 -14.47 9.46 9.94
CA THR A 156 -14.01 8.80 8.72
C THR A 156 -13.77 7.31 8.96
N PHE A 157 -13.16 6.91 10.08
CA PHE A 157 -13.01 5.49 10.43
C PHE A 157 -14.37 4.77 10.51
N SER A 158 -15.39 5.40 11.04
CA SER A 158 -16.73 4.81 11.14
C SER A 158 -17.37 4.51 9.77
N LYS A 159 -16.94 5.20 8.72
CA LYS A 159 -17.39 5.05 7.34
C LYS A 159 -16.54 4.08 6.50
N MET A 160 -15.44 3.53 7.06
CA MET A 160 -14.62 2.51 6.42
C MET A 160 -15.26 1.12 6.55
N ASP A 161 -14.91 0.22 5.65
CA ASP A 161 -15.27 -1.20 5.77
C ASP A 161 -14.31 -1.93 6.70
N CYS A 162 -13.02 -1.57 6.60
CA CYS A 162 -11.95 -2.22 7.35
C CYS A 162 -10.78 -1.25 7.61
N LEU A 163 -10.11 -1.44 8.76
CA LEU A 163 -8.87 -0.78 9.12
C LEU A 163 -7.72 -1.80 9.21
N PHE A 164 -6.54 -1.40 8.73
CA PHE A 164 -5.32 -2.19 8.81
C PHE A 164 -4.28 -1.43 9.64
N LEU A 165 -3.85 -2.02 10.76
CA LEU A 165 -2.95 -1.39 11.73
C LEU A 165 -1.54 -2.00 11.62
N PRO A 166 -0.58 -1.30 10.98
CA PRO A 166 0.81 -1.71 10.99
C PRO A 166 1.44 -1.56 12.38
N MET A 167 2.16 -2.60 12.82
CA MET A 167 2.88 -2.62 14.08
C MET A 167 4.35 -2.95 13.83
N LYS A 168 5.25 -2.42 14.67
CA LYS A 168 6.66 -2.84 14.73
C LYS A 168 7.00 -3.37 16.11
N ALA A 169 8.05 -4.18 16.23
CA ALA A 169 8.50 -4.77 17.48
C ALA A 169 9.22 -3.74 18.37
N ASP A 170 8.47 -2.74 18.82
CA ASP A 170 8.87 -1.69 19.75
C ASP A 170 7.78 -1.60 20.82
N LYS A 171 8.16 -1.74 22.08
CA LYS A 171 7.23 -1.82 23.21
C LYS A 171 6.21 -0.68 23.22
N ILE A 172 6.69 0.56 23.03
CA ILE A 172 5.83 1.76 23.08
C ILE A 172 4.86 1.78 21.89
N VAL A 173 5.34 1.39 20.70
CA VAL A 173 4.50 1.31 19.49
C VAL A 173 3.45 0.21 19.64
N MET A 174 3.83 -0.94 20.19
CA MET A 174 2.93 -2.07 20.45
C MET A 174 1.82 -1.70 21.44
N GLU A 175 2.20 -1.21 22.62
CA GLU A 175 1.22 -0.80 23.65
C GLU A 175 0.22 0.23 23.12
N SER A 176 0.73 1.21 22.36
CA SER A 176 -0.11 2.22 21.70
C SER A 176 -1.05 1.62 20.65
N ALA A 177 -0.53 0.73 19.80
CA ALA A 177 -1.32 0.09 18.73
C ALA A 177 -2.41 -0.82 19.29
N LEU A 178 -2.08 -1.62 20.32
CA LEU A 178 -3.04 -2.51 20.98
C LEU A 178 -4.14 -1.73 21.72
N SER A 179 -3.75 -0.69 22.46
CA SER A 179 -4.72 0.20 23.12
C SER A 179 -5.65 0.85 22.10
N PHE A 180 -5.10 1.36 21.03
CA PHE A 180 -5.84 1.98 19.93
C PHE A 180 -6.82 1.00 19.27
N ALA A 181 -6.35 -0.20 18.89
CA ALA A 181 -7.19 -1.22 18.29
C ALA A 181 -8.36 -1.60 19.21
N ARG A 182 -8.11 -1.75 20.52
CA ARG A 182 -9.17 -2.08 21.50
C ARG A 182 -10.21 -0.96 21.63
N ILE A 183 -9.77 0.30 21.67
CA ILE A 183 -10.69 1.45 21.75
C ILE A 183 -11.58 1.48 20.51
N LEU A 184 -10.98 1.40 19.31
CA LEU A 184 -11.75 1.42 18.07
C LEU A 184 -12.67 0.20 17.94
N SER A 185 -12.23 -1.00 18.37
CA SER A 185 -13.08 -2.19 18.34
C SER A 185 -14.34 -1.99 19.17
N ARG A 186 -14.19 -1.52 20.41
CA ARG A 186 -15.33 -1.27 21.33
C ARG A 186 -16.24 -0.15 20.85
N GLN A 187 -15.68 0.94 20.34
CA GLN A 187 -16.45 2.12 19.98
C GLN A 187 -17.10 2.03 18.60
N LEU A 188 -16.43 1.38 17.64
CA LEU A 188 -16.84 1.37 16.25
C LEU A 188 -17.25 -0.03 15.76
N VAL A 189 -16.41 -1.06 15.94
CA VAL A 189 -16.70 -2.40 15.38
C VAL A 189 -17.86 -3.09 16.09
N GLU A 190 -17.97 -2.96 17.41
CA GLU A 190 -19.06 -3.56 18.20
C GLU A 190 -20.41 -2.86 18.02
N ASN A 191 -20.42 -1.68 17.38
CA ASN A 191 -21.65 -0.95 17.10
C ASN A 191 -22.21 -1.34 15.71
N PRO A 192 -23.33 -2.07 15.65
CA PRO A 192 -23.91 -2.57 14.40
C PRO A 192 -24.41 -1.46 13.45
N ALA A 193 -24.64 -0.24 13.96
CA ALA A 193 -25.02 0.91 13.15
C ALA A 193 -23.86 1.52 12.38
N ILE A 194 -22.61 1.14 12.69
CA ILE A 194 -21.40 1.64 12.06
C ILE A 194 -20.97 0.70 10.92
N ARG A 195 -20.44 1.29 9.86
CA ARG A 195 -19.98 0.54 8.68
C ARG A 195 -18.74 -0.29 8.97
N LEU A 196 -17.83 0.15 9.85
CA LEU A 196 -16.57 -0.53 10.16
C LEU A 196 -16.83 -1.94 10.72
N LYS A 197 -16.40 -2.97 9.98
CA LYS A 197 -16.62 -4.38 10.34
C LYS A 197 -15.47 -5.02 11.07
N ARG A 198 -14.22 -4.67 10.72
CA ARG A 198 -13.03 -5.32 11.26
C ARG A 198 -11.84 -4.36 11.33
N ILE A 199 -10.94 -4.67 12.26
CA ILE A 199 -9.63 -4.05 12.40
C ILE A 199 -8.61 -5.18 12.40
N PHE A 200 -7.69 -5.19 11.44
CA PHE A 200 -6.63 -6.19 11.33
C PHE A 200 -5.29 -5.58 11.69
N LEU A 201 -4.55 -6.25 12.56
CA LEU A 201 -3.20 -5.89 12.92
C LEU A 201 -2.21 -6.66 12.02
N PHE A 202 -1.07 -6.06 11.69
CA PHE A 202 -0.01 -6.76 10.97
C PHE A 202 1.37 -6.22 11.31
N TRP A 203 2.37 -7.09 11.21
CA TRP A 203 3.76 -6.73 11.45
C TRP A 203 4.38 -6.03 10.25
N THR A 204 5.02 -4.88 10.51
CA THR A 204 5.86 -4.16 9.55
C THR A 204 7.24 -3.92 10.14
N MET A 205 8.22 -3.60 9.27
CA MET A 205 9.61 -3.34 9.68
C MET A 205 10.22 -4.49 10.49
N VAL A 206 9.85 -5.74 10.18
CA VAL A 206 10.37 -6.91 10.87
C VAL A 206 11.86 -7.06 10.58
N ASP A 207 12.70 -6.99 11.63
CA ASP A 207 14.13 -7.26 11.52
C ASP A 207 14.37 -8.77 11.60
N ARG A 208 15.02 -9.32 10.57
CA ARG A 208 15.35 -10.76 10.53
C ARG A 208 16.38 -11.18 11.59
N ARG A 209 17.09 -10.21 12.16
CA ARG A 209 18.09 -10.45 13.23
C ARG A 209 17.45 -10.54 14.61
N GLU A 210 16.24 -10.04 14.78
CA GLU A 210 15.52 -10.16 16.05
C GLU A 210 15.05 -11.59 16.28
N LYS A 211 15.09 -12.01 17.55
CA LYS A 211 14.67 -13.36 17.95
C LYS A 211 13.18 -13.53 17.67
N THR A 212 12.84 -14.63 17.01
CA THR A 212 11.46 -15.02 16.67
C THR A 212 10.55 -15.06 17.91
N SER A 213 11.11 -15.44 19.07
CA SER A 213 10.39 -15.52 20.34
C SER A 213 9.72 -14.22 20.80
N LEU A 214 10.25 -13.05 20.40
CA LEU A 214 9.62 -11.77 20.71
C LEU A 214 8.29 -11.59 19.95
N TYR A 215 8.29 -11.89 18.67
CA TYR A 215 7.09 -11.83 17.83
C TYR A 215 6.04 -12.86 18.28
N ASP A 216 6.48 -14.09 18.63
CA ASP A 216 5.57 -15.14 19.09
C ASP A 216 4.92 -14.78 20.41
N LEU A 217 5.66 -14.14 21.34
CA LEU A 217 5.10 -13.60 22.58
C LEU A 217 4.00 -12.55 22.31
N TYR A 218 4.29 -11.59 21.45
CA TYR A 218 3.32 -10.55 21.11
C TYR A 218 2.12 -11.09 20.34
N ASP A 219 2.31 -12.03 19.43
CA ASP A 219 1.22 -12.72 18.74
C ASP A 219 0.30 -13.42 19.74
N GLY A 220 0.86 -14.07 20.77
CA GLY A 220 0.10 -14.65 21.86
C GLY A 220 -0.76 -13.64 22.62
N ILE A 221 -0.18 -12.47 22.94
CA ILE A 221 -0.91 -11.39 23.62
C ILE A 221 -2.04 -10.86 22.72
N ILE A 222 -1.78 -10.61 21.42
CA ILE A 222 -2.77 -10.10 20.48
C ILE A 222 -3.96 -11.07 20.36
N ARG A 223 -3.69 -12.37 20.26
CA ARG A 223 -4.72 -13.42 20.22
C ARG A 223 -5.52 -13.49 21.51
N GLN A 224 -4.86 -13.41 22.67
CA GLN A 224 -5.54 -13.36 23.99
C GLN A 224 -6.47 -12.14 24.12
N LEU A 225 -6.14 -11.02 23.49
CA LEU A 225 -6.98 -9.83 23.44
C LEU A 225 -8.14 -9.94 22.42
N GLY A 226 -8.24 -11.07 21.68
CA GLY A 226 -9.27 -11.28 20.65
C GLY A 226 -9.10 -10.36 19.42
N LEU A 227 -7.89 -9.81 19.21
CA LEU A 227 -7.63 -8.91 18.09
C LEU A 227 -7.17 -9.71 16.84
N PRO A 228 -7.75 -9.48 15.67
CA PRO A 228 -7.36 -10.13 14.44
C PRO A 228 -5.93 -9.75 14.02
N LEU A 229 -5.06 -10.75 13.89
CA LEU A 229 -3.68 -10.59 13.44
C LEU A 229 -3.49 -11.26 12.08
N MET A 230 -2.94 -10.52 11.12
CA MET A 230 -2.61 -11.03 9.78
C MET A 230 -1.36 -11.92 9.83
N GLU A 231 -1.31 -12.90 8.92
CA GLU A 231 -0.19 -13.84 8.79
C GLU A 231 1.04 -13.20 8.13
N THR A 232 0.81 -12.23 7.23
CA THR A 232 1.90 -11.58 6.50
C THR A 232 2.65 -10.62 7.40
N ARG A 233 3.97 -10.87 7.52
CA ARG A 233 4.92 -9.98 8.20
C ARG A 233 5.80 -9.29 7.16
N LEU A 234 5.80 -7.95 7.13
CA LEU A 234 6.63 -7.19 6.20
C LEU A 234 8.03 -6.97 6.77
N PRO A 235 9.09 -7.45 6.10
CA PRO A 235 10.46 -7.23 6.56
C PRO A 235 10.87 -5.77 6.42
N TYR A 236 11.80 -5.31 7.26
CA TYR A 236 12.45 -4.02 7.05
C TYR A 236 13.22 -4.02 5.74
N ARG A 237 12.96 -3.03 4.90
CA ARG A 237 13.69 -2.79 3.64
C ARG A 237 13.82 -1.30 3.40
N SER A 238 15.03 -0.83 3.17
CA SER A 238 15.29 0.59 2.88
C SER A 238 14.55 1.08 1.62
N LYS A 239 14.27 0.19 0.67
CA LYS A 239 13.51 0.49 -0.55
C LYS A 239 12.08 0.98 -0.28
N PHE A 240 11.46 0.69 0.87
CA PHE A 240 10.16 1.27 1.24
C PHE A 240 10.19 2.81 1.29
N ASN A 241 11.36 3.39 1.59
CA ASN A 241 11.55 4.84 1.69
C ASN A 241 12.13 5.47 0.41
N LYS A 242 12.44 4.66 -0.63
CA LYS A 242 13.00 5.17 -1.88
C LYS A 242 11.89 5.50 -2.85
N GLU A 243 11.72 6.78 -3.11
CA GLU A 243 10.83 7.32 -4.14
C GLU A 243 11.49 7.33 -5.51
N LEU A 244 10.77 7.76 -6.54
CA LEU A 244 11.31 8.02 -7.86
C LEU A 244 12.35 9.14 -7.76
N LEU A 245 13.56 8.91 -8.28
CA LEU A 245 14.63 9.89 -8.29
C LEU A 245 15.00 10.26 -9.73
N ALA A 246 15.43 11.52 -9.93
CA ALA A 246 15.80 12.04 -11.24
C ALA A 246 16.98 11.28 -11.90
N ASP A 247 17.83 10.62 -11.10
CA ASP A 247 19.00 9.84 -11.56
C ASP A 247 18.67 8.46 -12.16
N GLY A 248 17.40 8.06 -12.16
CA GLY A 248 16.98 6.76 -12.69
C GLY A 248 17.32 5.55 -11.80
N THR A 249 17.82 5.76 -10.58
CA THR A 249 18.14 4.67 -9.66
C THR A 249 16.88 4.06 -9.05
N GLY A 250 16.87 2.74 -8.98
CA GLY A 250 15.83 1.80 -8.59
C GLY A 250 14.68 2.32 -7.72
N VAL A 251 13.50 2.29 -8.28
CA VAL A 251 12.25 2.73 -7.66
C VAL A 251 11.80 1.70 -6.62
N GLY A 252 11.73 2.12 -5.36
CA GLY A 252 11.08 1.32 -4.31
C GLY A 252 9.58 1.59 -4.26
N ARG A 253 9.21 2.85 -4.10
CA ARG A 253 7.85 3.36 -3.96
C ARG A 253 7.58 4.44 -5.00
N SER A 254 6.54 4.30 -5.78
CA SER A 254 6.11 5.32 -6.73
C SER A 254 4.59 5.38 -6.82
N THR A 255 4.09 6.57 -7.03
CA THR A 255 2.68 6.82 -7.33
C THR A 255 2.37 6.62 -8.82
N LEU A 256 3.38 6.61 -9.69
CA LEU A 256 3.26 6.51 -11.15
C LEU A 256 3.54 5.11 -11.67
N LEU A 257 4.49 4.40 -11.05
CA LEU A 257 5.00 3.13 -11.52
C LEU A 257 4.62 1.98 -10.59
N ALA A 258 4.42 0.82 -11.17
CA ALA A 258 4.28 -0.43 -10.43
C ALA A 258 5.57 -0.72 -9.66
N PRO A 259 5.49 -1.30 -8.46
CA PRO A 259 6.69 -1.74 -7.75
C PRO A 259 7.42 -2.84 -8.53
N GLU A 260 8.74 -2.81 -8.53
CA GLU A 260 9.58 -3.80 -9.21
C GLU A 260 9.29 -5.22 -8.70
N ARG A 261 9.32 -6.22 -9.59
CA ARG A 261 9.06 -7.62 -9.22
C ARG A 261 9.99 -8.13 -8.13
N ALA A 262 11.29 -7.82 -8.22
CA ALA A 262 12.27 -8.22 -7.22
C ALA A 262 11.96 -7.60 -5.85
N PHE A 263 11.60 -6.31 -5.82
CA PHE A 263 11.19 -5.63 -4.60
C PHE A 263 9.87 -6.19 -4.05
N THR A 264 8.89 -6.46 -4.90
CA THR A 264 7.60 -7.04 -4.50
C THR A 264 7.79 -8.38 -3.79
N ALA A 265 8.64 -9.26 -4.34
CA ALA A 265 8.95 -10.56 -3.75
C ALA A 265 9.71 -10.42 -2.42
N ASP A 266 10.76 -9.58 -2.37
CA ASP A 266 11.59 -9.40 -1.18
C ASP A 266 10.87 -8.67 -0.04
N SER A 267 10.01 -7.70 -0.35
CA SER A 267 9.23 -6.91 0.61
C SER A 267 7.98 -7.61 1.13
N ARG A 268 7.53 -8.67 0.47
CA ARG A 268 6.26 -9.36 0.73
C ARG A 268 5.01 -8.48 0.59
N ILE A 269 5.11 -7.34 -0.10
CA ILE A 269 3.95 -6.44 -0.29
C ILE A 269 2.83 -7.11 -1.08
N GLY A 270 3.18 -7.99 -2.03
CA GLY A 270 2.21 -8.79 -2.76
C GLY A 270 1.45 -9.76 -1.86
N ASN A 271 2.14 -10.42 -0.91
CA ASN A 271 1.49 -11.29 0.07
C ASN A 271 0.51 -10.51 0.93
N LEU A 272 0.92 -9.33 1.44
CA LEU A 272 0.05 -8.46 2.21
C LEU A 272 -1.20 -8.06 1.42
N ALA A 273 -1.02 -7.62 0.17
CA ALA A 273 -2.14 -7.22 -0.69
C ALA A 273 -3.14 -8.37 -0.93
N HIS A 274 -2.65 -9.57 -1.22
CA HIS A 274 -3.51 -10.74 -1.42
C HIS A 274 -4.24 -11.15 -0.14
N GLU A 275 -3.55 -11.15 1.00
CA GLU A 275 -4.19 -11.43 2.28
C GLU A 275 -5.26 -10.40 2.62
N MET A 276 -4.98 -9.09 2.41
CA MET A 276 -5.98 -8.03 2.58
C MET A 276 -7.22 -8.27 1.70
N LEU A 277 -7.03 -8.58 0.42
CA LEU A 277 -8.15 -8.86 -0.49
C LEU A 277 -8.97 -10.07 -0.04
N THR A 278 -8.31 -11.14 0.43
CA THR A 278 -8.98 -12.32 0.97
C THR A 278 -9.80 -11.98 2.20
N LEU A 279 -9.24 -11.22 3.13
CA LEU A 279 -9.94 -10.80 4.34
C LEU A 279 -11.13 -9.89 4.05
N LEU A 280 -11.02 -8.97 3.08
CA LEU A 280 -12.13 -8.11 2.66
C LEU A 280 -13.31 -8.92 2.10
N GLN A 281 -13.05 -10.05 1.44
CA GLN A 281 -14.11 -10.92 0.91
C GLN A 281 -14.86 -11.70 2.01
N THR A 282 -14.33 -11.73 3.23
CA THR A 282 -14.95 -12.41 4.39
C THR A 282 -15.79 -11.48 5.26
N LEU A 283 -15.80 -10.18 4.96
CA LEU A 283 -16.60 -9.16 5.67
C LEU A 283 -18.03 -9.13 5.20
#